data_dd78b5f10d5d5d2a5aa66c65fd4e3490
#
_entry.id   dd78b5f10d5d5d2a5aa66c65fd4e3490
#
_cell.length_a   1.000
_cell.length_b   1.000
_cell.length_c   1.000
_cell.angle_alpha   90.00
_cell.angle_beta   90.00
_cell.angle_gamma   90.00
#
_symmetry.space_group_name_H-M   'P 1'
#
loop_
_entity.id
_entity.type
_entity.pdbx_description
1 polymer ?
#
loop_
_entity_poly.entity_id
_entity_poly.type
_entity_poly.pdbx_seq_one_letter_code
_entity_poly.pdbx_strand_id
1 'polypeptide(L)'
;MKILGNEIKPGMLIEHKDDLWEVLKTQHVKPGKGGAFNQVEMKSLNKNTKVNERFRSSDSVEKAALEEEKFNFLYEDENDYYFINQKSFEQINIKKNTVGNKGKLLTENLEVTVNFYNENPLSIELPNQISCKINITDVALKGQTVSSSYKPAILDNGVKIQVPPFIESGDTIIIDTRTIEYVKKV
;
A
#
# COMPACT_ATOMS: atom_id res chain seq x y z
N MET A 1 -13.33 18.42 0.53
CA MET A 1 -12.92 19.50 1.50
C MET A 1 -11.96 20.44 0.78
N LYS A 2 -12.22 21.75 0.81
CA LYS A 2 -11.38 22.74 0.09
C LYS A 2 -10.14 23.08 0.91
N ILE A 3 -8.99 23.06 0.24
CA ILE A 3 -7.69 23.49 0.75
C ILE A 3 -7.07 24.52 -0.21
N LEU A 4 -6.08 25.25 0.26
CA LEU A 4 -5.33 26.18 -0.59
C LEU A 4 -4.19 25.46 -1.34
N GLY A 5 -3.78 25.99 -2.50
CA GLY A 5 -2.70 25.42 -3.31
C GLY A 5 -1.37 25.25 -2.55
N ASN A 6 -1.10 26.11 -1.57
CA ASN A 6 0.09 26.00 -0.70
C ASN A 6 -0.04 24.91 0.40
N GLU A 7 -1.22 24.40 0.65
CA GLU A 7 -1.48 23.35 1.64
C GLU A 7 -1.38 21.93 1.04
N ILE A 8 -1.23 21.82 -0.28
CA ILE A 8 -1.07 20.53 -0.95
C ILE A 8 0.25 19.89 -0.50
N LYS A 9 0.17 18.63 -0.04
CA LYS A 9 1.32 17.83 0.43
C LYS A 9 1.35 16.46 -0.25
N PRO A 10 2.54 15.84 -0.37
CA PRO A 10 2.66 14.45 -0.84
C PRO A 10 1.77 13.50 -0.05
N GLY A 11 1.18 12.52 -0.73
CA GLY A 11 0.24 11.54 -0.17
C GLY A 11 -1.22 12.03 -0.10
N MET A 12 -1.49 13.30 -0.39
CA MET A 12 -2.88 13.79 -0.49
C MET A 12 -3.53 13.33 -1.78
N LEU A 13 -4.84 13.07 -1.71
CA LEU A 13 -5.69 12.90 -2.89
C LEU A 13 -6.42 14.21 -3.14
N ILE A 14 -6.36 14.68 -4.38
CA ILE A 14 -7.01 15.92 -4.83
C ILE A 14 -7.85 15.67 -6.07
N GLU A 15 -8.97 16.36 -6.16
CA GLU A 15 -9.77 16.40 -7.37
C GLU A 15 -9.26 17.53 -8.26
N HIS A 16 -8.94 17.21 -9.51
CA HIS A 16 -8.47 18.20 -10.48
C HIS A 16 -8.82 17.74 -11.90
N LYS A 17 -9.45 18.63 -12.68
CA LYS A 17 -9.88 18.37 -14.07
C LYS A 17 -10.69 17.09 -14.22
N ASP A 18 -11.71 16.94 -13.37
CA ASP A 18 -12.65 15.80 -13.35
C ASP A 18 -11.96 14.43 -13.16
N ASP A 19 -10.80 14.42 -12.49
CA ASP A 19 -10.06 13.22 -12.17
C ASP A 19 -9.55 13.26 -10.73
N LEU A 20 -9.24 12.08 -10.17
CA LEU A 20 -8.67 11.93 -8.84
C LEU A 20 -7.17 11.69 -8.95
N TRP A 21 -6.40 12.51 -8.24
CA TRP A 21 -4.96 12.55 -8.33
C TRP A 21 -4.30 12.32 -6.97
N GLU A 22 -3.35 11.41 -6.94
CA GLU A 22 -2.43 11.24 -5.82
C GLU A 22 -1.25 12.18 -5.97
N VAL A 23 -1.00 13.01 -4.98
CA VAL A 23 0.15 13.92 -4.94
C VAL A 23 1.41 13.14 -4.59
N LEU A 24 2.37 13.11 -5.52
CA LEU A 24 3.65 12.41 -5.35
C LEU A 24 4.71 13.31 -4.73
N LYS A 25 4.83 14.54 -5.26
CA LYS A 25 5.83 15.54 -4.81
C LYS A 25 5.27 16.95 -4.89
N THR A 26 5.79 17.82 -4.02
CA THR A 26 5.46 19.24 -4.03
C THR A 26 6.71 20.09 -3.92
N GLN A 27 6.76 21.22 -4.63
CA GLN A 27 7.83 22.20 -4.54
C GLN A 27 7.26 23.61 -4.48
N HIS A 28 7.42 24.25 -3.32
CA HIS A 28 7.04 25.66 -3.17
C HIS A 28 8.07 26.57 -3.83
N VAL A 29 7.58 27.43 -4.74
CA VAL A 29 8.41 28.40 -5.44
C VAL A 29 7.91 29.81 -5.10
N LYS A 30 8.82 30.64 -4.58
CA LYS A 30 8.60 32.08 -4.34
C LYS A 30 9.49 32.86 -5.29
N PRO A 31 8.99 33.23 -6.49
CA PRO A 31 9.78 34.07 -7.39
C PRO A 31 9.92 35.47 -6.82
N GLY A 32 11.03 36.13 -7.13
CA GLY A 32 11.30 37.51 -6.63
C GLY A 32 10.28 38.56 -7.14
N LYS A 33 9.63 38.31 -8.28
CA LYS A 33 8.51 39.09 -8.81
C LYS A 33 7.41 38.08 -9.19
N GLY A 34 6.19 38.30 -8.70
CA GLY A 34 5.01 37.46 -8.93
C GLY A 34 4.54 36.71 -7.72
N GLY A 35 3.36 36.08 -7.80
CA GLY A 35 2.77 35.34 -6.72
C GLY A 35 3.49 34.00 -6.47
N ALA A 36 3.53 33.56 -5.22
CA ALA A 36 4.04 32.25 -4.86
C ALA A 36 3.13 31.14 -5.44
N PHE A 37 3.75 30.04 -5.84
CA PHE A 37 3.03 28.86 -6.34
C PHE A 37 3.66 27.57 -5.83
N ASN A 38 2.85 26.52 -5.86
CA ASN A 38 3.26 25.17 -5.55
C ASN A 38 3.30 24.36 -6.84
N GLN A 39 4.44 23.79 -7.19
CA GLN A 39 4.57 22.86 -8.29
C GLN A 39 4.33 21.46 -7.76
N VAL A 40 3.33 20.79 -8.28
CA VAL A 40 2.81 19.52 -7.79
C VAL A 40 2.97 18.46 -8.85
N GLU A 41 3.79 17.44 -8.56
CA GLU A 41 3.81 16.20 -9.33
C GLU A 41 2.74 15.29 -8.77
N MET A 42 1.82 14.85 -9.61
CA MET A 42 0.71 14.01 -9.22
C MET A 42 0.42 12.93 -10.26
N LYS A 43 -0.19 11.85 -9.81
CA LYS A 43 -0.54 10.67 -10.60
C LYS A 43 -2.05 10.45 -10.59
N SER A 44 -2.65 10.33 -11.77
CA SER A 44 -4.06 9.96 -11.89
C SER A 44 -4.27 8.53 -11.40
N LEU A 45 -5.26 8.33 -10.54
CA LEU A 45 -5.66 7.01 -10.07
C LEU A 45 -6.45 6.24 -11.13
N ASN A 46 -7.18 6.96 -12.00
CA ASN A 46 -7.99 6.36 -13.06
C ASN A 46 -7.16 5.99 -14.28
N LYS A 47 -6.28 6.90 -14.73
CA LYS A 47 -5.51 6.77 -15.99
C LYS A 47 -4.09 6.28 -15.78
N ASN A 48 -3.61 6.23 -14.55
CA ASN A 48 -2.24 5.86 -14.18
C ASN A 48 -1.16 6.77 -14.82
N THR A 49 -1.53 7.96 -15.30
CA THR A 49 -0.64 8.94 -15.91
C THR A 49 -0.10 9.92 -14.86
N LYS A 50 1.13 10.40 -15.06
CA LYS A 50 1.74 11.42 -14.21
C LYS A 50 1.70 12.77 -14.89
N VAL A 51 1.45 13.82 -14.11
CA VAL A 51 1.49 15.21 -14.57
C VAL A 51 2.19 16.09 -13.54
N ASN A 52 2.75 17.20 -14.02
CA ASN A 52 3.24 18.29 -13.19
C ASN A 52 2.30 19.47 -13.40
N GLU A 53 1.63 19.91 -12.35
CA GLU A 53 0.69 21.02 -12.38
C GLU A 53 1.17 22.11 -11.44
N ARG A 54 0.85 23.37 -11.79
CA ARG A 54 1.20 24.53 -10.99
C ARG A 54 -0.05 25.13 -10.37
N PHE A 55 -0.11 25.14 -9.05
CA PHE A 55 -1.16 25.77 -8.27
C PHE A 55 -0.64 27.07 -7.66
N ARG A 56 -1.35 28.18 -7.84
CA ARG A 56 -1.06 29.40 -7.08
C ARG A 56 -1.31 29.14 -5.61
N SER A 57 -0.57 29.80 -4.73
CA SER A 57 -0.74 29.61 -3.27
C SER A 57 -2.17 29.87 -2.80
N SER A 58 -2.90 30.75 -3.50
CA SER A 58 -4.29 31.11 -3.20
C SER A 58 -5.34 30.29 -3.94
N ASP A 59 -4.96 29.39 -4.84
CA ASP A 59 -5.91 28.58 -5.58
C ASP A 59 -6.65 27.63 -4.62
N SER A 60 -7.96 27.54 -4.79
CA SER A 60 -8.78 26.58 -4.03
C SER A 60 -8.77 25.24 -4.74
N VAL A 61 -8.35 24.20 -4.03
CA VAL A 61 -8.25 22.81 -4.51
C VAL A 61 -9.13 21.92 -3.66
N GLU A 62 -9.90 21.04 -4.29
CA GLU A 62 -10.72 20.08 -3.58
C GLU A 62 -9.86 18.89 -3.15
N LYS A 63 -9.66 18.75 -1.82
CA LYS A 63 -9.05 17.54 -1.25
C LYS A 63 -10.12 16.48 -1.14
N ALA A 64 -9.88 15.32 -1.76
CA ALA A 64 -10.77 14.18 -1.65
C ALA A 64 -10.76 13.63 -0.20
N ALA A 65 -11.95 13.37 0.33
CA ALA A 65 -12.11 12.63 1.57
C ALA A 65 -12.26 11.15 1.22
N LEU A 66 -11.46 10.31 1.86
CA LEU A 66 -11.61 8.86 1.78
C LEU A 66 -12.45 8.38 2.94
N GLU A 67 -13.31 7.42 2.68
CA GLU A 67 -13.99 6.63 3.68
C GLU A 67 -13.22 5.33 3.88
N GLU A 68 -12.88 5.03 5.13
CA GLU A 68 -12.12 3.85 5.50
C GLU A 68 -13.02 2.83 6.17
N GLU A 69 -13.05 1.62 5.64
CA GLU A 69 -13.83 0.53 6.20
C GLU A 69 -12.99 -0.73 6.35
N LYS A 70 -13.31 -1.54 7.37
CA LYS A 70 -12.63 -2.79 7.65
C LYS A 70 -13.30 -3.96 6.99
N PHE A 71 -12.50 -4.74 6.29
CA PHE A 71 -12.89 -5.94 5.57
C PHE A 71 -11.99 -7.11 5.94
N ASN A 72 -12.50 -8.32 5.76
CA ASN A 72 -11.69 -9.53 5.76
C ASN A 72 -11.55 -10.05 4.32
N PHE A 73 -10.34 -10.44 3.97
CA PHE A 73 -10.09 -11.10 2.69
C PHE A 73 -10.71 -12.51 2.71
N LEU A 74 -11.42 -12.88 1.63
CA LEU A 74 -12.05 -14.18 1.48
C LEU A 74 -11.22 -15.09 0.55
N TYR A 75 -11.18 -14.73 -0.72
CA TYR A 75 -10.52 -15.49 -1.79
C TYR A 75 -10.21 -14.59 -2.99
N GLU A 76 -9.52 -15.16 -3.97
CA GLU A 76 -9.26 -14.52 -5.25
C GLU A 76 -9.71 -15.40 -6.42
N ASP A 77 -10.03 -14.77 -7.54
CA ASP A 77 -10.18 -15.42 -8.84
C ASP A 77 -9.10 -14.91 -9.82
N GLU A 78 -9.31 -15.08 -11.14
CA GLU A 78 -8.34 -14.63 -12.15
C GLU A 78 -8.13 -13.12 -12.17
N ASN A 79 -9.18 -12.32 -11.89
CA ASN A 79 -9.21 -10.88 -12.09
C ASN A 79 -9.31 -10.07 -10.80
N ASP A 80 -9.96 -10.62 -9.78
CA ASP A 80 -10.39 -9.89 -8.60
C ASP A 80 -9.99 -10.57 -7.29
N TYR A 81 -9.89 -9.76 -6.24
CA TYR A 81 -9.85 -10.17 -4.84
C TYR A 81 -11.21 -9.89 -4.20
N TYR A 82 -11.70 -10.83 -3.40
CA TYR A 82 -13.01 -10.76 -2.75
C TYR A 82 -12.85 -10.52 -1.25
N PHE A 83 -13.62 -9.56 -0.75
CA PHE A 83 -13.57 -9.13 0.65
C PHE A 83 -14.97 -9.06 1.23
N ILE A 84 -15.11 -9.28 2.54
CA ILE A 84 -16.35 -9.15 3.28
C ILE A 84 -16.23 -8.03 4.33
N ASN A 85 -17.20 -7.14 4.38
CA ASN A 85 -17.25 -6.07 5.36
C ASN A 85 -17.51 -6.65 6.76
N GLN A 86 -16.74 -6.23 7.75
CA GLN A 86 -16.85 -6.75 9.11
C GLN A 86 -18.14 -6.33 9.83
N LYS A 87 -18.81 -5.27 9.39
CA LYS A 87 -20.02 -4.73 10.01
C LYS A 87 -21.29 -5.07 9.26
N SER A 88 -21.31 -4.81 7.95
CA SER A 88 -22.49 -5.04 7.10
C SER A 88 -22.58 -6.47 6.57
N PHE A 89 -21.47 -7.22 6.59
CA PHE A 89 -21.33 -8.53 5.96
C PHE A 89 -21.57 -8.53 4.45
N GLU A 90 -21.51 -7.36 3.84
CA GLU A 90 -21.57 -7.23 2.39
C GLU A 90 -20.24 -7.65 1.76
N GLN A 91 -20.32 -8.36 0.65
CA GLN A 91 -19.17 -8.79 -0.11
C GLN A 91 -18.90 -7.80 -1.23
N ILE A 92 -17.63 -7.42 -1.38
CA ILE A 92 -17.14 -6.61 -2.50
C ILE A 92 -16.02 -7.33 -3.23
N ASN A 93 -15.80 -6.95 -4.49
CA ASN A 93 -14.63 -7.36 -5.24
C ASN A 93 -13.80 -6.15 -5.65
N ILE A 94 -12.48 -6.31 -5.63
CA ILE A 94 -11.50 -5.28 -6.02
C ILE A 94 -10.55 -5.88 -7.05
N LYS A 95 -10.36 -5.20 -8.16
CA LYS A 95 -9.49 -5.67 -9.24
C LYS A 95 -8.05 -5.86 -8.79
N LYS A 96 -7.39 -6.90 -9.26
CA LYS A 96 -5.98 -7.22 -8.94
C LYS A 96 -5.02 -6.07 -9.28
N ASN A 97 -5.27 -5.33 -10.34
CA ASN A 97 -4.46 -4.16 -10.70
C ASN A 97 -4.62 -2.99 -9.71
N THR A 98 -5.76 -2.83 -9.06
CA THR A 98 -6.00 -1.82 -8.00
C THR A 98 -5.26 -2.18 -6.72
N VAL A 99 -5.31 -3.45 -6.32
CA VAL A 99 -4.61 -3.96 -5.13
C VAL A 99 -3.10 -4.01 -5.33
N GLY A 100 -2.66 -4.34 -6.54
CA GLY A 100 -1.25 -4.41 -6.91
C GLY A 100 -0.46 -5.46 -6.12
N ASN A 101 0.79 -5.14 -5.77
CA ASN A 101 1.70 -6.08 -5.08
C ASN A 101 1.22 -6.50 -3.68
N LYS A 102 0.36 -5.72 -3.04
CA LYS A 102 -0.23 -6.06 -1.73
C LYS A 102 -1.04 -7.35 -1.77
N GLY A 103 -1.61 -7.68 -2.94
CA GLY A 103 -2.38 -8.90 -3.14
C GLY A 103 -1.61 -10.19 -2.80
N LYS A 104 -0.29 -10.21 -3.04
CA LYS A 104 0.57 -11.35 -2.71
C LYS A 104 0.68 -11.65 -1.21
N LEU A 105 0.35 -10.68 -0.36
CA LEU A 105 0.39 -10.80 1.09
C LEU A 105 -0.99 -11.10 1.69
N LEU A 106 -2.03 -11.18 0.87
CA LEU A 106 -3.36 -11.54 1.33
C LEU A 106 -3.41 -13.02 1.70
N THR A 107 -3.89 -13.28 2.90
CA THR A 107 -4.17 -14.63 3.41
C THR A 107 -5.62 -14.69 3.86
N GLU A 108 -6.23 -15.88 3.81
CA GLU A 108 -7.64 -16.07 4.18
C GLU A 108 -7.94 -15.47 5.57
N ASN A 109 -9.05 -14.73 5.66
CA ASN A 109 -9.50 -13.97 6.82
C ASN A 109 -8.59 -12.83 7.29
N LEU A 110 -7.58 -12.43 6.51
CA LEU A 110 -6.76 -11.26 6.84
C LEU A 110 -7.63 -10.00 6.88
N GLU A 111 -7.58 -9.29 8.02
CA GLU A 111 -8.19 -7.96 8.15
C GLU A 111 -7.42 -6.94 7.32
N VAL A 112 -8.12 -6.20 6.50
CA VAL A 112 -7.58 -5.09 5.70
C VAL A 112 -8.46 -3.85 5.88
N THR A 113 -7.90 -2.67 5.67
CA THR A 113 -8.69 -1.45 5.52
C THR A 113 -8.85 -1.16 4.03
N VAL A 114 -10.09 -0.99 3.58
CA VAL A 114 -10.41 -0.57 2.21
C VAL A 114 -10.73 0.91 2.23
N ASN A 115 -10.06 1.66 1.37
CA ASN A 115 -10.27 3.09 1.19
C ASN A 115 -11.22 3.31 0.03
N PHE A 116 -12.33 3.97 0.29
CA PHE A 116 -13.37 4.30 -0.70
C PHE A 116 -13.34 5.79 -1.04
N TYR A 117 -13.68 6.07 -2.28
CA TYR A 117 -14.02 7.39 -2.75
C TYR A 117 -15.30 7.33 -3.59
N ASN A 118 -16.34 8.07 -3.17
CA ASN A 118 -17.67 8.00 -3.77
C ASN A 118 -18.15 6.55 -3.95
N GLU A 119 -18.13 5.78 -2.87
CA GLU A 119 -18.53 4.35 -2.82
C GLU A 119 -17.67 3.39 -3.68
N ASN A 120 -16.65 3.88 -4.36
CA ASN A 120 -15.75 3.05 -5.16
C ASN A 120 -14.47 2.71 -4.39
N PRO A 121 -14.07 1.43 -4.32
CA PRO A 121 -12.83 1.04 -3.68
C PRO A 121 -11.62 1.50 -4.50
N LEU A 122 -10.75 2.31 -3.89
CA LEU A 122 -9.54 2.85 -4.52
C LEU A 122 -8.28 2.09 -4.17
N SER A 123 -8.17 1.65 -2.94
CA SER A 123 -6.97 0.97 -2.44
C SER A 123 -7.28 0.15 -1.21
N ILE A 124 -6.38 -0.77 -0.90
CA ILE A 124 -6.38 -1.50 0.37
C ILE A 124 -5.15 -1.14 1.19
N GLU A 125 -5.28 -1.18 2.51
CA GLU A 125 -4.18 -1.10 3.44
C GLU A 125 -4.11 -2.39 4.25
N LEU A 126 -2.92 -2.99 4.26
CA LEU A 126 -2.63 -4.17 5.05
C LEU A 126 -2.25 -3.76 6.48
N PRO A 127 -2.44 -4.62 7.48
CA PRO A 127 -1.83 -4.44 8.78
C PRO A 127 -0.31 -4.29 8.62
N ASN A 128 0.32 -3.52 9.49
CA ASN A 128 1.78 -3.32 9.44
C ASN A 128 2.56 -4.65 9.56
N GLN A 129 1.97 -5.63 10.23
CA GLN A 129 2.56 -6.94 10.42
C GLN A 129 1.53 -8.04 10.17
N ILE A 130 1.96 -9.09 9.48
CA ILE A 130 1.16 -10.29 9.23
C ILE A 130 1.93 -11.54 9.60
N SER A 131 1.20 -12.58 9.95
CA SER A 131 1.74 -13.93 10.19
C SER A 131 1.78 -14.70 8.88
N CYS A 132 2.93 -15.28 8.55
CA CYS A 132 3.12 -16.12 7.38
C CYS A 132 3.87 -17.38 7.74
N LYS A 133 3.60 -18.46 7.02
CA LYS A 133 4.30 -19.73 7.19
C LYS A 133 5.45 -19.83 6.18
N ILE A 134 6.58 -20.35 6.64
CA ILE A 134 7.71 -20.66 5.76
C ILE A 134 7.40 -21.94 4.98
N ASN A 135 7.32 -21.85 3.67
CA ASN A 135 7.16 -23.01 2.81
C ASN A 135 8.50 -23.73 2.61
N ILE A 136 9.49 -23.00 2.10
CA ILE A 136 10.82 -23.53 1.78
C ILE A 136 11.89 -22.58 2.27
N THR A 137 12.93 -23.14 2.92
CA THR A 137 14.18 -22.44 3.22
C THR A 137 15.33 -23.44 3.28
N ASP A 138 16.54 -22.94 3.06
CA ASP A 138 17.75 -23.77 3.14
C ASP A 138 17.98 -24.28 4.56
N VAL A 139 18.49 -25.49 4.67
CA VAL A 139 18.91 -26.06 5.96
C VAL A 139 20.16 -25.33 6.43
N ALA A 140 20.17 -24.86 7.67
CA ALA A 140 21.37 -24.28 8.27
C ALA A 140 22.46 -25.36 8.38
N LEU A 141 23.55 -25.20 7.61
CA LEU A 141 24.72 -26.09 7.75
C LEU A 141 25.38 -25.83 9.10
N LYS A 142 25.41 -26.85 9.97
CA LYS A 142 26.15 -26.83 11.23
C LYS A 142 27.63 -26.67 10.92
N GLY A 143 28.22 -25.51 11.31
CA GLY A 143 29.65 -25.28 11.18
C GLY A 143 30.09 -24.05 10.38
N GLN A 144 29.19 -23.31 9.76
CA GLN A 144 29.55 -21.99 9.26
C GLN A 144 29.54 -21.01 10.44
N THR A 145 30.71 -20.41 10.67
CA THR A 145 30.95 -19.37 11.67
C THR A 145 29.84 -18.33 11.68
N VAL A 146 29.46 -17.94 12.87
CA VAL A 146 28.45 -16.94 13.23
C VAL A 146 28.76 -15.57 12.62
N SER A 147 28.77 -15.45 11.32
CA SER A 147 28.50 -14.20 10.65
C SER A 147 27.00 -14.22 10.32
N SER A 148 26.29 -13.30 10.87
CA SER A 148 24.83 -13.11 10.84
C SER A 148 24.30 -12.92 9.41
N SER A 149 24.49 -13.89 8.54
CA SER A 149 23.95 -13.84 7.19
C SER A 149 22.56 -14.45 7.19
N TYR A 150 21.57 -13.61 6.91
CA TYR A 150 20.23 -14.07 6.60
C TYR A 150 20.27 -15.07 5.43
N LYS A 151 19.36 -16.02 5.43
CA LYS A 151 19.21 -17.00 4.35
C LYS A 151 17.89 -16.79 3.60
N PRO A 152 17.83 -17.16 2.30
CA PRO A 152 16.60 -17.03 1.53
C PRO A 152 15.54 -18.01 2.02
N ALA A 153 14.29 -17.55 2.04
CA ALA A 153 13.11 -18.35 2.31
C ALA A 153 11.97 -17.95 1.36
N ILE A 154 11.07 -18.89 1.14
CA ILE A 154 9.84 -18.68 0.38
C ILE A 154 8.68 -18.92 1.34
N LEU A 155 7.79 -17.94 1.43
CA LEU A 155 6.56 -18.04 2.20
C LEU A 155 5.54 -18.93 1.49
N ASP A 156 4.52 -19.38 2.19
CA ASP A 156 3.41 -20.18 1.65
C ASP A 156 2.64 -19.48 0.52
N ASN A 157 2.62 -18.14 0.53
CA ASN A 157 2.07 -17.30 -0.54
C ASN A 157 3.05 -17.03 -1.71
N GLY A 158 4.21 -17.69 -1.75
CA GLY A 158 5.22 -17.57 -2.80
C GLY A 158 6.12 -16.34 -2.72
N VAL A 159 5.96 -15.48 -1.71
CA VAL A 159 6.81 -14.30 -1.52
C VAL A 159 8.20 -14.73 -1.02
N LYS A 160 9.25 -14.20 -1.64
CA LYS A 160 10.63 -14.42 -1.24
C LYS A 160 11.06 -13.42 -0.19
N ILE A 161 11.72 -13.90 0.86
CA ILE A 161 12.17 -13.09 2.01
C ILE A 161 13.53 -13.60 2.49
N GLN A 162 14.25 -12.76 3.23
CA GLN A 162 15.45 -13.13 3.97
C GLN A 162 15.10 -13.39 5.44
N VAL A 163 15.54 -14.52 5.97
CA VAL A 163 15.27 -14.92 7.35
C VAL A 163 16.54 -15.30 8.11
N PRO A 164 16.57 -15.20 9.44
CA PRO A 164 17.68 -15.69 10.25
C PRO A 164 17.98 -17.17 10.03
N PRO A 165 19.23 -17.63 10.26
CA PRO A 165 19.63 -19.01 10.01
C PRO A 165 18.84 -20.08 10.79
N PHE A 166 18.29 -19.73 11.95
CA PHE A 166 17.55 -20.65 12.83
C PHE A 166 16.09 -20.90 12.39
N ILE A 167 15.60 -20.19 11.37
CA ILE A 167 14.26 -20.38 10.83
C ILE A 167 14.26 -21.61 9.94
N GLU A 168 13.25 -22.48 10.09
CA GLU A 168 13.10 -23.73 9.36
C GLU A 168 11.82 -23.73 8.51
N SER A 169 11.76 -24.61 7.52
CA SER A 169 10.53 -24.85 6.75
C SER A 169 9.41 -25.34 7.67
N GLY A 170 8.22 -24.76 7.53
CA GLY A 170 7.07 -25.02 8.41
C GLY A 170 6.94 -24.05 9.58
N ASP A 171 7.98 -23.27 9.89
CA ASP A 171 7.90 -22.25 10.93
C ASP A 171 6.91 -21.13 10.53
N THR A 172 6.25 -20.57 11.55
CA THR A 172 5.41 -19.39 11.43
C THR A 172 6.21 -18.18 11.89
N ILE A 173 6.23 -17.13 11.06
CA ILE A 173 6.94 -15.88 11.33
C ILE A 173 6.01 -14.69 11.19
N ILE A 174 6.39 -13.59 11.81
CA ILE A 174 5.81 -12.27 11.57
C ILE A 174 6.70 -11.51 10.60
N ILE A 175 6.09 -10.91 9.59
CA ILE A 175 6.75 -10.03 8.64
C ILE A 175 6.16 -8.62 8.67
N ASP A 176 6.96 -7.60 8.39
CA ASP A 176 6.49 -6.23 8.12
C ASP A 176 5.99 -6.15 6.68
N THR A 177 4.74 -5.74 6.47
CA THR A 177 4.10 -5.73 5.15
C THR A 177 4.60 -4.61 4.24
N ARG A 178 5.25 -3.59 4.79
CA ARG A 178 5.75 -2.41 4.05
C ARG A 178 7.12 -2.67 3.45
N THR A 179 7.99 -3.38 4.19
CA THR A 179 9.38 -3.68 3.79
C THR A 179 9.54 -5.13 3.32
N ILE A 180 8.56 -6.00 3.64
CA ILE A 180 8.63 -7.45 3.40
C ILE A 180 9.83 -8.06 4.13
N GLU A 181 10.06 -7.64 5.36
CA GLU A 181 11.17 -8.09 6.19
C GLU A 181 10.69 -8.94 7.36
N TYR A 182 11.53 -9.88 7.75
CA TYR A 182 11.33 -10.69 8.94
C TYR A 182 11.36 -9.82 10.21
N VAL A 183 10.38 -10.02 11.08
CA VAL A 183 10.31 -9.35 12.39
C VAL A 183 10.66 -10.32 13.52
N LYS A 184 9.93 -11.43 13.61
CA LYS A 184 10.13 -12.44 14.66
C LYS A 184 9.50 -13.77 14.29
N LYS A 185 9.94 -14.84 14.95
CA LYS A 185 9.27 -16.15 14.96
C LYS A 185 8.10 -16.13 15.94
N VAL A 186 7.01 -16.82 15.62
CA VAL A 186 5.83 -17.01 16.48
C VAL A 186 6.06 -18.20 17.40
#